data_1916cccdf35d533dcf55a2f9e1196f95
#
_entry.id   1916cccdf35d533dcf55a2f9e1196f95
#
_cell.length_a   1.000
_cell.length_b   1.000
_cell.length_c   1.000
_cell.angle_alpha   90.00
_cell.angle_beta   90.00
_cell.angle_gamma   90.00
#
_symmetry.space_group_name_H-M   'P 1'
#
loop_
_entity.id
_entity.type
_entity.pdbx_description
1 polymer ?
#
loop_
_entity_poly.entity_id
_entity_poly.type
_entity_poly.pdbx_seq_one_letter_code
_entity_poly.pdbx_strand_id
1 'polypeptide(L)'
;EYGNCSGMGGKTNCGVLSYAYVDAEMADYVVAVTDCLVDYPNYPAEINQTKVDYVCVVDQIGIPEKIATGAAKPTTDQRKILMAEYCTQVVANTPYFKDGFSYQTGVGGASIASTISLSKIMEEKNIHMGLGVGGLTKPMCELLDRGLARKLVDTQDFDLDAVNNVRTNPNHFPISAGEYASPMNKGAFVNKLDYVILASLEVDTHFNCNVVVGSDGIITGAQGGHPDTAQGAKCTIVIAPLLQGRIPAICTDVTTVTTPGESVDIVVTDYGVAVNPRRPDLLEALKAADCVPLKTIEELRDIAYSIVGEPEKVQFGDRIVGIIEARDGTVMDVVREVKSFSFRED
;
A
#
# COMPACT_ATOMS: atom_id res chain seq x y z
N GLU A 1 23.99 -22.83 9.43
CA GLU A 1 25.43 -22.64 9.24
C GLU A 1 25.80 -22.15 7.84
N TYR A 2 25.07 -22.60 6.80
CA TYR A 2 25.42 -22.30 5.41
C TYR A 2 24.66 -21.12 4.81
N GLY A 3 23.77 -20.47 5.57
CA GLY A 3 23.15 -19.23 5.16
C GLY A 3 21.76 -19.34 4.48
N ASN A 4 21.14 -20.54 4.46
CA ASN A 4 19.73 -20.62 4.07
C ASN A 4 18.85 -19.87 5.08
N CYS A 5 18.19 -18.78 4.66
CA CYS A 5 17.38 -17.94 5.53
C CYS A 5 15.89 -18.14 5.29
N SER A 6 15.13 -18.15 6.37
CA SER A 6 13.68 -18.07 6.37
C SER A 6 13.22 -17.18 7.52
N GLY A 7 12.28 -16.30 7.25
CA GLY A 7 11.64 -15.48 8.28
C GLY A 7 10.53 -16.23 9.02
N MET A 8 10.15 -17.43 8.55
CA MET A 8 9.06 -18.24 9.08
C MET A 8 9.56 -19.29 10.06
N GLY A 9 9.26 -19.12 11.33
CA GLY A 9 9.64 -20.07 12.38
C GLY A 9 10.63 -19.49 13.39
N GLY A 10 11.06 -20.34 14.33
CA GLY A 10 11.94 -19.90 15.42
C GLY A 10 11.25 -19.01 16.47
N LYS A 11 12.06 -18.54 17.44
CA LYS A 11 11.58 -17.69 18.54
C LYS A 11 11.25 -16.25 18.12
N THR A 12 11.87 -15.78 17.04
CA THR A 12 11.73 -14.43 16.49
C THR A 12 11.15 -14.48 15.08
N ASN A 13 10.12 -15.29 14.89
CA ASN A 13 9.38 -15.39 13.63
C ASN A 13 8.96 -13.99 13.14
N CYS A 14 9.41 -13.58 11.95
CA CYS A 14 9.17 -12.26 11.39
C CYS A 14 8.33 -12.29 10.10
N GLY A 15 7.97 -13.49 9.61
CA GLY A 15 7.22 -13.64 8.37
C GLY A 15 8.09 -13.61 7.11
N VAL A 16 7.59 -13.05 6.03
CA VAL A 16 8.24 -13.07 4.71
C VAL A 16 9.46 -12.16 4.62
N LEU A 17 10.49 -12.61 3.87
CA LEU A 17 11.75 -11.88 3.65
C LEU A 17 11.82 -11.16 2.29
N SER A 18 10.71 -10.89 1.69
CA SER A 18 10.49 -10.43 0.33
C SER A 18 11.47 -9.38 -0.21
N TYR A 19 11.61 -8.26 0.48
CA TYR A 19 12.54 -7.17 0.08
C TYR A 19 13.99 -7.60 0.30
N ALA A 20 14.28 -8.23 1.43
CA ALA A 20 15.61 -8.74 1.74
C ALA A 20 16.09 -9.80 0.72
N TYR A 21 15.16 -10.52 0.08
CA TYR A 21 15.51 -11.41 -1.02
C TYR A 21 16.13 -10.65 -2.20
N VAL A 22 15.49 -9.55 -2.63
CA VAL A 22 16.01 -8.72 -3.74
C VAL A 22 17.32 -8.05 -3.35
N ASP A 23 17.43 -7.58 -2.11
CA ASP A 23 18.67 -7.00 -1.58
C ASP A 23 19.81 -8.02 -1.61
N ALA A 24 19.53 -9.27 -1.22
CA ALA A 24 20.52 -10.37 -1.26
C ALA A 24 20.93 -10.76 -2.70
N GLU A 25 20.06 -10.54 -3.69
CA GLU A 25 20.39 -10.76 -5.11
C GLU A 25 21.33 -9.68 -5.68
N MET A 26 21.26 -8.46 -5.14
CA MET A 26 21.91 -7.28 -5.73
C MET A 26 23.10 -6.75 -4.91
N ALA A 27 23.23 -7.12 -3.64
CA ALA A 27 24.28 -6.65 -2.76
C ALA A 27 25.64 -7.31 -3.08
N ASP A 28 26.73 -6.56 -2.93
CA ASP A 28 28.09 -7.09 -3.08
C ASP A 28 28.46 -8.06 -1.95
N TYR A 29 27.92 -7.85 -0.75
CA TYR A 29 28.10 -8.72 0.42
C TYR A 29 26.77 -8.90 1.16
N VAL A 30 26.46 -10.12 1.51
CA VAL A 30 25.26 -10.50 2.26
C VAL A 30 25.62 -11.10 3.60
N VAL A 31 25.17 -10.46 4.68
CA VAL A 31 25.35 -10.93 6.06
C VAL A 31 24.00 -11.35 6.63
N ALA A 32 23.83 -12.64 6.89
CA ALA A 32 22.65 -13.15 7.59
C ALA A 32 22.87 -13.04 9.10
N VAL A 33 22.10 -12.17 9.75
CA VAL A 33 22.09 -12.03 11.22
C VAL A 33 20.92 -12.82 11.78
N THR A 34 21.18 -13.77 12.69
CA THR A 34 20.14 -14.65 13.24
C THR A 34 20.30 -14.84 14.75
N ASP A 35 19.19 -14.97 15.46
CA ASP A 35 19.12 -15.45 16.84
C ASP A 35 18.54 -16.87 16.95
N CYS A 36 18.32 -17.51 15.80
CA CYS A 36 17.81 -18.88 15.71
C CYS A 36 18.61 -19.66 14.63
N LEU A 37 19.82 -20.09 14.99
CA LEU A 37 20.58 -20.99 14.15
C LEU A 37 19.96 -22.39 14.22
N VAL A 38 19.61 -22.95 13.06
CA VAL A 38 18.99 -24.27 12.94
C VAL A 38 19.89 -25.25 12.18
N ASP A 39 19.59 -26.53 12.29
CA ASP A 39 20.33 -27.59 11.61
C ASP A 39 20.17 -27.49 10.09
N TYR A 40 21.24 -27.89 9.39
CA TYR A 40 21.25 -27.97 7.93
C TYR A 40 20.42 -29.19 7.46
N PRO A 41 19.70 -29.07 6.33
CA PRO A 41 19.48 -27.92 5.48
C PRO A 41 18.22 -27.15 5.94
N ASN A 42 18.30 -25.86 6.17
CA ASN A 42 17.13 -25.04 6.48
C ASN A 42 16.29 -24.82 5.21
N TYR A 43 15.29 -25.66 4.95
CA TYR A 43 14.39 -25.58 3.80
C TYR A 43 12.93 -25.76 4.22
N PRO A 44 12.00 -25.07 3.49
CA PRO A 44 12.23 -24.14 2.37
C PRO A 44 12.95 -22.87 2.82
N ALA A 45 13.85 -22.35 1.97
CA ALA A 45 14.58 -21.13 2.22
C ALA A 45 14.06 -20.01 1.29
N GLU A 46 13.79 -18.84 1.84
CA GLU A 46 13.44 -17.67 1.05
C GLU A 46 14.69 -17.02 0.46
N ILE A 47 15.79 -16.94 1.24
CA ILE A 47 17.11 -16.54 0.73
C ILE A 47 18.01 -17.78 0.74
N ASN A 48 18.51 -18.15 -0.43
CA ASN A 48 19.32 -19.34 -0.59
C ASN A 48 20.76 -19.10 -0.11
N GLN A 49 21.35 -20.12 0.51
CA GLN A 49 22.73 -20.09 1.00
C GLN A 49 23.79 -19.64 -0.03
N THR A 50 23.52 -19.79 -1.33
CA THR A 50 24.42 -19.34 -2.40
C THR A 50 24.51 -17.83 -2.55
N LYS A 51 23.65 -17.08 -1.85
CA LYS A 51 23.64 -15.63 -1.82
C LYS A 51 24.24 -15.05 -0.54
N VAL A 52 24.53 -15.86 0.46
CA VAL A 52 24.94 -15.41 1.79
C VAL A 52 26.45 -15.63 1.95
N ASP A 53 27.18 -14.55 2.24
CA ASP A 53 28.62 -14.57 2.46
C ASP A 53 28.98 -14.87 3.91
N TYR A 54 28.20 -14.33 4.86
CA TYR A 54 28.48 -14.46 6.29
C TYR A 54 27.21 -14.76 7.08
N VAL A 55 27.35 -15.62 8.10
CA VAL A 55 26.29 -15.88 9.09
C VAL A 55 26.79 -15.40 10.46
N CYS A 56 26.03 -14.46 11.05
CA CYS A 56 26.32 -13.89 12.36
C CYS A 56 25.21 -14.31 13.35
N VAL A 57 25.59 -15.05 14.38
CA VAL A 57 24.66 -15.47 15.42
C VAL A 57 24.70 -14.47 16.57
N VAL A 58 23.55 -13.97 16.97
CA VAL A 58 23.36 -13.00 18.06
C VAL A 58 22.32 -13.50 19.04
N ASP A 59 22.26 -12.91 20.24
CA ASP A 59 21.29 -13.33 21.26
C ASP A 59 19.85 -12.99 20.89
N GLN A 60 19.63 -11.87 20.20
CA GLN A 60 18.32 -11.38 19.79
C GLN A 60 18.43 -10.43 18.59
N ILE A 61 17.65 -10.66 17.53
CA ILE A 61 17.60 -9.80 16.35
C ILE A 61 16.51 -8.72 16.44
N GLY A 62 15.48 -8.93 17.26
CA GLY A 62 14.36 -8.00 17.36
C GLY A 62 13.33 -8.41 18.39
N ILE A 63 12.23 -7.68 18.42
CA ILE A 63 11.11 -7.92 19.32
C ILE A 63 9.88 -8.20 18.43
N PRO A 64 9.47 -9.48 18.25
CA PRO A 64 8.38 -9.85 17.34
C PRO A 64 7.06 -9.11 17.61
N GLU A 65 6.75 -8.87 18.89
CA GLU A 65 5.53 -8.17 19.31
C GLU A 65 5.44 -6.73 18.79
N LYS A 66 6.55 -6.16 18.34
CA LYS A 66 6.59 -4.82 17.71
C LYS A 66 6.28 -4.84 16.22
N ILE A 67 6.15 -5.99 15.56
CA ILE A 67 5.70 -6.11 14.17
C ILE A 67 4.27 -5.54 14.05
N ALA A 68 3.43 -5.73 15.07
CA ALA A 68 2.11 -5.13 15.15
C ALA A 68 2.16 -3.70 15.72
N THR A 69 2.58 -2.72 14.94
CA THR A 69 2.78 -1.33 15.39
C THR A 69 1.51 -0.54 15.73
N GLY A 70 0.33 -1.16 15.64
CA GLY A 70 -0.95 -0.49 15.86
C GLY A 70 -1.47 0.32 14.67
N ALA A 71 -0.70 0.49 13.61
CA ALA A 71 -1.17 1.06 12.34
C ALA A 71 -2.17 0.13 11.64
N ALA A 72 -1.99 -1.18 11.79
CA ALA A 72 -2.85 -2.22 11.22
C ALA A 72 -4.07 -2.54 12.10
N LYS A 73 -4.82 -1.52 12.56
CA LYS A 73 -6.05 -1.70 13.35
C LYS A 73 -7.25 -1.10 12.65
N PRO A 74 -8.44 -1.73 12.74
CA PRO A 74 -9.67 -1.10 12.29
C PRO A 74 -9.85 0.25 12.99
N THR A 75 -10.29 1.24 12.23
CA THR A 75 -10.48 2.59 12.74
C THR A 75 -11.79 2.72 13.52
N THR A 76 -11.79 3.62 14.52
CA THR A 76 -13.01 4.09 15.21
C THR A 76 -13.38 5.52 14.79
N ASP A 77 -12.57 6.16 13.95
CA ASP A 77 -12.85 7.49 13.39
C ASP A 77 -14.01 7.39 12.39
N GLN A 78 -15.12 8.09 12.66
CA GLN A 78 -16.32 8.04 11.85
C GLN A 78 -16.10 8.50 10.40
N ARG A 79 -15.17 9.44 10.17
CA ARG A 79 -14.82 9.88 8.80
C ARG A 79 -14.14 8.75 8.03
N LYS A 80 -13.22 8.04 8.68
CA LYS A 80 -12.53 6.90 8.08
C LYS A 80 -13.48 5.72 7.84
N ILE A 81 -14.46 5.52 8.72
CA ILE A 81 -15.51 4.51 8.53
C ILE A 81 -16.37 4.88 7.32
N LEU A 82 -16.78 6.14 7.18
CA LEU A 82 -17.53 6.61 6.01
C LEU A 82 -16.77 6.44 4.70
N MET A 83 -15.47 6.78 4.68
CA MET A 83 -14.62 6.54 3.51
C MET A 83 -14.49 5.04 3.19
N ALA A 84 -14.41 4.19 4.22
CA ALA A 84 -14.38 2.74 4.05
C ALA A 84 -15.69 2.21 3.44
N GLU A 85 -16.83 2.74 3.85
CA GLU A 85 -18.13 2.43 3.27
C GLU A 85 -18.20 2.86 1.81
N TYR A 86 -17.81 4.09 1.48
CA TYR A 86 -17.77 4.56 0.10
C TYR A 86 -16.82 3.70 -0.76
N CYS A 87 -15.63 3.40 -0.26
CA CYS A 87 -14.68 2.52 -0.96
C CYS A 87 -15.29 1.12 -1.22
N THR A 88 -15.96 0.55 -0.23
CA THR A 88 -16.64 -0.75 -0.35
C THR A 88 -17.73 -0.70 -1.42
N GLN A 89 -18.56 0.36 -1.45
CA GLN A 89 -19.59 0.54 -2.46
C GLN A 89 -19.00 0.73 -3.85
N VAL A 90 -17.89 1.48 -3.96
CA VAL A 90 -17.15 1.63 -5.22
C VAL A 90 -16.70 0.27 -5.75
N VAL A 91 -16.03 -0.54 -4.94
CA VAL A 91 -15.58 -1.87 -5.34
C VAL A 91 -16.77 -2.73 -5.77
N ALA A 92 -17.83 -2.79 -4.94
CA ALA A 92 -18.99 -3.67 -5.14
C ALA A 92 -19.85 -3.34 -6.37
N ASN A 93 -19.73 -2.11 -6.89
CA ASN A 93 -20.55 -1.61 -8.02
C ASN A 93 -19.72 -1.25 -9.26
N THR A 94 -18.49 -1.74 -9.36
CA THR A 94 -17.64 -1.60 -10.54
C THR A 94 -17.46 -2.95 -11.25
N PRO A 95 -17.11 -2.97 -12.56
CA PRO A 95 -17.20 -4.17 -13.41
C PRO A 95 -16.29 -5.34 -13.01
N TYR A 96 -15.27 -5.08 -12.20
CA TYR A 96 -14.27 -6.09 -11.85
C TYR A 96 -14.67 -6.91 -10.61
N PHE A 97 -15.70 -6.50 -9.85
CA PHE A 97 -16.20 -7.23 -8.69
C PHE A 97 -17.03 -8.45 -9.11
N LYS A 98 -16.34 -9.54 -9.36
CA LYS A 98 -16.91 -10.83 -9.77
C LYS A 98 -16.14 -11.96 -9.11
N ASP A 99 -16.73 -13.15 -9.11
CA ASP A 99 -16.06 -14.31 -8.52
C ASP A 99 -14.66 -14.54 -9.12
N GLY A 100 -13.67 -14.70 -8.28
CA GLY A 100 -12.28 -14.82 -8.67
C GLY A 100 -11.51 -13.50 -8.82
N PHE A 101 -12.08 -12.34 -8.45
CA PHE A 101 -11.37 -11.05 -8.51
C PHE A 101 -10.09 -11.05 -7.66
N SER A 102 -9.15 -10.21 -8.03
CA SER A 102 -7.90 -10.00 -7.30
C SER A 102 -7.89 -8.63 -6.61
N TYR A 103 -7.30 -8.59 -5.41
CA TYR A 103 -7.43 -7.45 -4.52
C TYR A 103 -6.17 -7.21 -3.71
N GLN A 104 -5.82 -5.94 -3.56
CA GLN A 104 -4.81 -5.48 -2.62
C GLN A 104 -5.34 -4.27 -1.84
N THR A 105 -4.99 -4.20 -0.57
CA THR A 105 -5.34 -3.07 0.29
C THR A 105 -4.13 -2.59 1.07
N GLY A 106 -4.07 -1.28 1.33
CA GLY A 106 -3.09 -0.70 2.24
C GLY A 106 -3.41 -1.02 3.71
N VAL A 107 -2.48 -0.69 4.60
CA VAL A 107 -2.57 -0.95 6.05
C VAL A 107 -3.26 0.17 6.84
N GLY A 108 -3.73 1.22 6.19
CA GLY A 108 -4.46 2.32 6.84
C GLY A 108 -5.80 1.87 7.41
N GLY A 109 -6.24 2.50 8.51
CA GLY A 109 -7.47 2.09 9.20
C GLY A 109 -8.73 2.11 8.32
N ALA A 110 -8.85 3.03 7.35
CA ALA A 110 -9.94 3.05 6.39
C ALA A 110 -9.86 1.90 5.38
N SER A 111 -8.65 1.58 4.89
CA SER A 111 -8.42 0.46 3.98
C SER A 111 -8.76 -0.88 4.64
N ILE A 112 -8.34 -1.08 5.89
CA ILE A 112 -8.69 -2.26 6.69
C ILE A 112 -10.21 -2.35 6.90
N ALA A 113 -10.85 -1.25 7.27
CA ALA A 113 -12.29 -1.22 7.46
C ALA A 113 -13.06 -1.52 6.17
N SER A 114 -12.57 -1.06 5.00
CA SER A 114 -13.18 -1.38 3.71
C SER A 114 -13.09 -2.88 3.40
N THR A 115 -11.98 -3.53 3.71
CA THR A 115 -11.81 -4.99 3.53
C THR A 115 -12.80 -5.78 4.39
N ILE A 116 -12.98 -5.37 5.66
CA ILE A 116 -13.96 -5.99 6.56
C ILE A 116 -15.39 -5.79 6.05
N SER A 117 -15.72 -4.58 5.57
CA SER A 117 -17.05 -4.29 5.02
C SER A 117 -17.28 -5.03 3.71
N LEU A 118 -16.27 -5.14 2.85
CA LEU A 118 -16.34 -5.88 1.58
C LEU A 118 -16.61 -7.37 1.81
N SER A 119 -16.08 -7.95 2.89
CA SER A 119 -16.29 -9.36 3.21
C SER A 119 -17.77 -9.72 3.36
N LYS A 120 -18.58 -8.82 3.90
CA LYS A 120 -20.03 -9.01 4.06
C LYS A 120 -20.74 -9.07 2.70
N ILE A 121 -20.38 -8.14 1.80
CA ILE A 121 -20.93 -8.12 0.44
C ILE A 121 -20.50 -9.36 -0.35
N MET A 122 -19.28 -9.83 -0.14
CA MET A 122 -18.77 -11.08 -0.74
C MET A 122 -19.62 -12.27 -0.30
N GLU A 123 -19.93 -12.38 1.00
CA GLU A 123 -20.81 -13.44 1.52
C GLU A 123 -22.23 -13.34 0.97
N GLU A 124 -22.84 -12.15 1.01
CA GLU A 124 -24.20 -11.92 0.53
C GLU A 124 -24.36 -12.26 -0.97
N LYS A 125 -23.35 -11.91 -1.78
CA LYS A 125 -23.36 -12.15 -3.23
C LYS A 125 -22.73 -13.50 -3.63
N ASN A 126 -22.21 -14.28 -2.69
CA ASN A 126 -21.45 -15.51 -2.92
C ASN A 126 -20.28 -15.30 -3.91
N ILE A 127 -19.56 -14.21 -3.74
CA ILE A 127 -18.39 -13.84 -4.55
C ILE A 127 -17.12 -14.10 -3.71
N HIS A 128 -16.16 -14.83 -4.28
CA HIS A 128 -14.91 -15.14 -3.63
C HIS A 128 -13.75 -14.40 -4.31
N MET A 129 -12.85 -13.89 -3.50
CA MET A 129 -11.57 -13.38 -3.97
C MET A 129 -10.72 -14.53 -4.52
N GLY A 130 -10.22 -14.42 -5.73
CA GLY A 130 -9.31 -15.40 -6.32
C GLY A 130 -7.91 -15.27 -5.76
N LEU A 131 -7.45 -14.03 -5.59
CA LEU A 131 -6.09 -13.70 -5.20
C LEU A 131 -6.04 -12.42 -4.37
N GLY A 132 -5.54 -12.50 -3.14
CA GLY A 132 -5.09 -11.34 -2.37
C GLY A 132 -3.59 -11.16 -2.51
N VAL A 133 -3.13 -9.92 -2.71
CA VAL A 133 -1.73 -9.59 -3.00
C VAL A 133 -1.23 -8.49 -2.10
N GLY A 134 0.06 -8.45 -1.82
CA GLY A 134 0.78 -7.32 -1.27
C GLY A 134 1.20 -7.51 0.17
N GLY A 135 1.28 -6.43 0.92
CA GLY A 135 1.46 -6.48 2.35
C GLY A 135 0.15 -6.85 3.03
N LEU A 136 0.16 -7.87 3.85
CA LEU A 136 -1.04 -8.49 4.40
C LEU A 136 -1.24 -8.17 5.88
N THR A 137 -2.51 -8.21 6.28
CA THR A 137 -2.95 -7.98 7.65
C THR A 137 -3.98 -9.02 8.04
N LYS A 138 -4.27 -9.10 9.34
CA LYS A 138 -5.29 -10.01 9.91
C LYS A 138 -6.58 -10.11 9.10
N PRO A 139 -7.28 -9.03 8.68
CA PRO A 139 -8.52 -9.14 7.92
C PRO A 139 -8.38 -9.92 6.60
N MET A 140 -7.24 -9.80 5.91
CA MET A 140 -6.99 -10.57 4.69
C MET A 140 -6.80 -12.06 5.01
N CYS A 141 -6.07 -12.37 6.09
CA CYS A 141 -5.93 -13.74 6.57
C CYS A 141 -7.26 -14.37 6.98
N GLU A 142 -8.12 -13.58 7.65
CA GLU A 142 -9.48 -14.02 8.01
C GLU A 142 -10.34 -14.33 6.78
N LEU A 143 -10.20 -13.59 5.67
CA LEU A 143 -10.87 -13.94 4.42
C LEU A 143 -10.43 -15.30 3.89
N LEU A 144 -9.13 -15.59 3.97
CA LEU A 144 -8.60 -16.89 3.56
C LEU A 144 -9.11 -18.02 4.44
N ASP A 145 -9.04 -17.84 5.77
CA ASP A 145 -9.46 -18.86 6.75
C ASP A 145 -10.97 -19.15 6.67
N ARG A 146 -11.79 -18.16 6.31
CA ARG A 146 -13.23 -18.29 6.06
C ARG A 146 -13.58 -18.84 4.67
N GLY A 147 -12.59 -19.08 3.81
CA GLY A 147 -12.80 -19.52 2.43
C GLY A 147 -13.32 -18.45 1.48
N LEU A 148 -13.36 -17.18 1.90
CA LEU A 148 -13.74 -16.04 1.05
C LEU A 148 -12.60 -15.60 0.12
N ALA A 149 -11.35 -15.90 0.45
CA ALA A 149 -10.22 -15.77 -0.45
C ALA A 149 -9.66 -17.16 -0.76
N ARG A 150 -9.22 -17.40 -2.00
CA ARG A 150 -8.67 -18.70 -2.42
C ARG A 150 -7.17 -18.81 -2.18
N LYS A 151 -6.45 -17.71 -2.41
CA LYS A 151 -4.99 -17.63 -2.28
C LYS A 151 -4.58 -16.24 -1.79
N LEU A 152 -3.52 -16.22 -0.97
CA LEU A 152 -2.80 -15.01 -0.62
C LEU A 152 -1.35 -15.13 -1.08
N VAL A 153 -0.79 -14.05 -1.61
CA VAL A 153 0.64 -13.90 -1.90
C VAL A 153 1.17 -12.66 -1.19
N ASP A 154 2.14 -12.86 -0.36
CA ASP A 154 2.58 -11.90 0.64
C ASP A 154 3.99 -11.40 0.38
N THR A 155 4.14 -10.07 0.35
CA THR A 155 5.44 -9.40 0.27
C THR A 155 5.87 -8.81 1.60
N GLN A 156 4.95 -8.66 2.55
CA GLN A 156 5.25 -8.10 3.87
C GLN A 156 4.10 -8.37 4.84
N ASP A 157 4.43 -8.99 5.96
CA ASP A 157 3.49 -9.15 7.07
C ASP A 157 3.43 -7.87 7.91
N PHE A 158 2.24 -7.28 8.05
CA PHE A 158 2.03 -6.04 8.81
C PHE A 158 1.51 -6.26 10.23
N ASP A 159 1.20 -7.50 10.59
CA ASP A 159 0.82 -7.89 11.94
C ASP A 159 1.18 -9.35 12.23
N LEU A 160 1.12 -9.73 13.52
CA LEU A 160 1.47 -11.08 13.95
C LEU A 160 0.46 -12.14 13.47
N ASP A 161 -0.77 -11.77 13.16
CA ASP A 161 -1.75 -12.70 12.58
C ASP A 161 -1.31 -13.09 11.16
N ALA A 162 -0.83 -12.15 10.34
CA ALA A 162 -0.27 -12.43 9.02
C ALA A 162 1.00 -13.28 9.11
N VAL A 163 1.95 -12.90 9.98
CA VAL A 163 3.19 -13.67 10.25
C VAL A 163 2.89 -15.13 10.64
N ASN A 164 1.86 -15.38 11.42
CA ASN A 164 1.47 -16.73 11.79
C ASN A 164 0.71 -17.45 10.67
N ASN A 165 -0.15 -16.73 9.93
CA ASN A 165 -0.95 -17.30 8.86
C ASN A 165 -0.09 -17.78 7.70
N VAL A 166 0.90 -17.00 7.23
CA VAL A 166 1.79 -17.42 6.15
C VAL A 166 2.56 -18.69 6.47
N ARG A 167 2.89 -18.92 7.73
CA ARG A 167 3.56 -20.14 8.19
C ARG A 167 2.64 -21.36 8.24
N THR A 168 1.36 -21.17 8.56
CA THR A 168 0.45 -22.27 8.92
C THR A 168 -0.60 -22.59 7.87
N ASN A 169 -0.98 -21.62 7.02
CA ASN A 169 -2.00 -21.80 6.00
C ASN A 169 -1.38 -22.18 4.65
N PRO A 170 -1.68 -23.35 4.08
CA PRO A 170 -1.08 -23.82 2.82
C PRO A 170 -1.51 -23.03 1.58
N ASN A 171 -2.44 -22.08 1.72
CA ASN A 171 -2.90 -21.19 0.65
C ASN A 171 -2.38 -19.77 0.82
N HIS A 172 -1.46 -19.53 1.74
CA HIS A 172 -0.77 -18.26 1.95
C HIS A 172 0.72 -18.45 1.61
N PHE A 173 1.24 -17.71 0.64
CA PHE A 173 2.57 -17.92 0.06
C PHE A 173 3.42 -16.66 0.19
N PRO A 174 4.68 -16.79 0.65
CA PRO A 174 5.65 -15.72 0.55
C PRO A 174 6.08 -15.54 -0.91
N ILE A 175 6.27 -14.29 -1.32
CA ILE A 175 6.83 -13.91 -2.63
C ILE A 175 7.89 -12.84 -2.46
N SER A 176 8.84 -12.79 -3.38
CA SER A 176 9.83 -11.72 -3.42
C SER A 176 9.21 -10.40 -3.92
N ALA A 177 9.82 -9.27 -3.58
CA ALA A 177 9.45 -7.97 -4.14
C ALA A 177 9.59 -7.94 -5.67
N GLY A 178 10.51 -8.74 -6.22
CA GLY A 178 10.67 -8.91 -7.66
C GLY A 178 9.49 -9.62 -8.33
N GLU A 179 8.97 -10.69 -7.72
CA GLU A 179 7.73 -11.36 -8.18
C GLU A 179 6.51 -10.45 -8.01
N TYR A 180 6.51 -9.65 -6.95
CA TYR A 180 5.42 -8.73 -6.67
C TYR A 180 5.30 -7.65 -7.74
N ALA A 181 6.37 -6.89 -8.03
CA ALA A 181 6.26 -5.63 -8.76
C ALA A 181 7.33 -5.36 -9.82
N SER A 182 8.38 -6.18 -9.96
CA SER A 182 9.45 -5.87 -10.92
C SER A 182 8.93 -5.73 -12.36
N PRO A 183 9.22 -4.63 -13.05
CA PRO A 183 8.83 -4.44 -14.46
C PRO A 183 9.55 -5.41 -15.40
N MET A 184 10.67 -5.96 -14.97
CA MET A 184 11.43 -6.98 -15.73
C MET A 184 10.76 -8.36 -15.66
N ASN A 185 9.85 -8.55 -14.73
CA ASN A 185 9.08 -9.78 -14.55
C ASN A 185 7.73 -9.68 -15.25
N LYS A 186 7.57 -10.38 -16.38
CA LYS A 186 6.32 -10.38 -17.16
C LYS A 186 5.12 -10.90 -16.37
N GLY A 187 5.35 -11.73 -15.35
CA GLY A 187 4.34 -12.33 -14.50
C GLY A 187 4.16 -11.60 -13.16
N ALA A 188 4.69 -10.40 -12.99
CA ALA A 188 4.55 -9.66 -11.73
C ALA A 188 3.09 -9.60 -11.25
N PHE A 189 2.88 -9.91 -9.96
CA PHE A 189 1.53 -10.06 -9.40
C PHE A 189 0.72 -8.78 -9.49
N VAL A 190 1.34 -7.59 -9.37
CA VAL A 190 0.65 -6.30 -9.52
C VAL A 190 -0.05 -6.15 -10.86
N ASN A 191 0.45 -6.78 -11.93
CA ASN A 191 -0.15 -6.74 -13.26
C ASN A 191 -1.42 -7.62 -13.40
N LYS A 192 -1.79 -8.34 -12.34
CA LYS A 192 -2.99 -9.18 -12.26
C LYS A 192 -4.05 -8.64 -11.32
N LEU A 193 -3.80 -7.49 -10.69
CA LEU A 193 -4.76 -6.87 -9.78
C LEU A 193 -5.98 -6.35 -10.52
N ASP A 194 -7.16 -6.71 -10.02
CA ASP A 194 -8.42 -6.07 -10.41
C ASP A 194 -8.61 -4.77 -9.61
N TYR A 195 -8.30 -4.80 -8.31
CA TYR A 195 -8.40 -3.64 -7.43
C TYR A 195 -7.15 -3.45 -6.59
N VAL A 196 -6.75 -2.21 -6.44
CA VAL A 196 -5.83 -1.78 -5.37
C VAL A 196 -6.40 -0.60 -4.62
N ILE A 197 -6.34 -0.69 -3.27
CA ILE A 197 -6.76 0.38 -2.37
C ILE A 197 -5.51 0.99 -1.74
N LEU A 198 -5.30 2.26 -1.98
CA LEU A 198 -4.12 3.00 -1.55
C LEU A 198 -4.52 4.20 -0.69
N ALA A 199 -3.59 4.70 0.12
CA ALA A 199 -3.77 5.94 0.86
C ALA A 199 -2.78 6.99 0.38
N SER A 200 -3.15 8.27 0.44
CA SER A 200 -2.26 9.37 0.05
C SER A 200 -2.25 10.49 1.10
N LEU A 201 -1.13 11.20 1.16
CA LEU A 201 -1.01 12.46 1.92
C LEU A 201 -1.70 13.60 1.17
N GLU A 202 -1.47 13.69 -0.14
CA GLU A 202 -2.04 14.69 -1.02
C GLU A 202 -2.49 14.03 -2.34
N VAL A 203 -3.55 14.54 -2.92
CA VAL A 203 -3.99 14.23 -4.29
C VAL A 203 -4.33 15.55 -4.98
N ASP A 204 -3.80 15.79 -6.18
CA ASP A 204 -4.10 17.00 -6.93
C ASP A 204 -5.26 16.83 -7.93
N THR A 205 -5.62 17.95 -8.57
CA THR A 205 -6.70 17.99 -9.56
C THR A 205 -6.39 17.19 -10.83
N HIS A 206 -5.16 16.75 -11.01
CA HIS A 206 -4.73 15.83 -12.07
C HIS A 206 -4.68 14.37 -11.61
N PHE A 207 -5.16 14.08 -10.39
CA PHE A 207 -5.09 12.76 -9.73
C PHE A 207 -3.68 12.28 -9.39
N ASN A 208 -2.65 13.14 -9.50
CA ASN A 208 -1.34 12.78 -8.98
C ASN A 208 -1.39 12.62 -7.47
N CYS A 209 -0.65 11.65 -6.94
CA CYS A 209 -0.56 11.40 -5.51
C CYS A 209 0.83 11.69 -4.98
N ASN A 210 0.87 12.19 -3.74
CA ASN A 210 2.07 12.31 -2.94
C ASN A 210 1.92 11.47 -1.66
N VAL A 211 2.88 10.58 -1.41
CA VAL A 211 2.95 9.73 -0.21
C VAL A 211 4.29 9.85 0.52
N VAL A 212 5.18 10.71 0.06
CA VAL A 212 6.57 10.83 0.54
C VAL A 212 6.81 12.11 1.30
N VAL A 213 6.41 13.25 0.75
CA VAL A 213 6.77 14.58 1.28
C VAL A 213 5.58 15.18 2.03
N GLY A 214 5.80 15.58 3.28
CA GLY A 214 4.80 16.28 4.08
C GLY A 214 4.53 17.69 3.58
N SER A 215 3.48 18.32 4.11
CA SER A 215 3.10 19.72 3.79
C SER A 215 4.15 20.76 4.20
N ASP A 216 5.13 20.37 5.01
CA ASP A 216 6.29 21.14 5.42
C ASP A 216 7.52 20.94 4.50
N GLY A 217 7.41 20.07 3.49
CA GLY A 217 8.48 19.71 2.58
C GLY A 217 9.43 18.62 3.11
N ILE A 218 9.17 18.09 4.29
CA ILE A 218 10.02 17.06 4.90
C ILE A 218 9.57 15.67 4.44
N ILE A 219 10.53 14.79 4.17
CA ILE A 219 10.25 13.39 3.86
C ILE A 219 9.66 12.71 5.11
N THR A 220 8.42 12.24 5.02
CA THR A 220 7.67 11.60 6.11
C THR A 220 7.39 10.12 5.89
N GLY A 221 7.62 9.63 4.68
CA GLY A 221 7.34 8.26 4.29
C GLY A 221 8.14 7.82 3.07
N ALA A 222 7.78 6.67 2.55
CA ALA A 222 8.31 6.11 1.32
C ALA A 222 7.16 5.64 0.42
N GLN A 223 7.39 5.62 -0.88
CA GLN A 223 6.36 5.21 -1.83
C GLN A 223 6.06 3.70 -1.78
N GLY A 224 7.04 2.86 -1.42
CA GLY A 224 6.88 1.41 -1.45
C GLY A 224 6.34 0.94 -2.80
N GLY A 225 5.39 0.01 -2.78
CA GLY A 225 4.71 -0.47 -3.99
C GLY A 225 3.52 0.38 -4.45
N HIS A 226 3.33 1.60 -3.93
CA HIS A 226 2.18 2.46 -4.27
C HIS A 226 2.08 2.74 -5.78
N PRO A 227 3.12 3.29 -6.45
CA PRO A 227 3.06 3.54 -7.90
C PRO A 227 3.00 2.24 -8.71
N ASP A 228 3.67 1.17 -8.26
CA ASP A 228 3.73 -0.11 -8.98
C ASP A 228 2.35 -0.77 -9.05
N THR A 229 1.66 -0.80 -7.92
CA THR A 229 0.30 -1.38 -7.83
C THR A 229 -0.73 -0.52 -8.52
N ALA A 230 -0.60 0.82 -8.42
CA ALA A 230 -1.46 1.74 -9.14
C ALA A 230 -1.35 1.54 -10.65
N GLN A 231 -0.14 1.40 -11.17
CA GLN A 231 0.08 1.18 -12.60
C GLN A 231 -0.37 -0.22 -13.08
N GLY A 232 -0.27 -1.22 -12.19
CA GLY A 232 -0.58 -2.62 -12.53
C GLY A 232 -2.06 -2.97 -12.45
N ALA A 233 -2.82 -2.33 -11.57
CA ALA A 233 -4.22 -2.66 -11.30
C ALA A 233 -5.18 -2.15 -12.39
N LYS A 234 -6.32 -2.85 -12.57
CA LYS A 234 -7.39 -2.42 -13.46
C LYS A 234 -8.23 -1.28 -12.89
N CYS A 235 -8.29 -1.18 -11.56
CA CYS A 235 -8.97 -0.13 -10.84
C CYS A 235 -8.17 0.25 -9.59
N THR A 236 -7.59 1.44 -9.62
CA THR A 236 -6.84 2.02 -8.52
C THR A 236 -7.72 3.01 -7.77
N ILE A 237 -7.93 2.73 -6.49
CA ILE A 237 -8.73 3.56 -5.59
C ILE A 237 -7.81 4.17 -4.54
N VAL A 238 -7.76 5.49 -4.46
CA VAL A 238 -7.01 6.21 -3.42
C VAL A 238 -7.97 6.73 -2.37
N ILE A 239 -7.74 6.38 -1.11
CA ILE A 239 -8.49 6.89 0.04
C ILE A 239 -7.67 7.99 0.70
N ALA A 240 -8.21 9.20 0.74
CA ALA A 240 -7.64 10.32 1.46
C ALA A 240 -8.77 11.13 2.14
N PRO A 241 -8.67 11.46 3.44
CA PRO A 241 -9.64 12.38 4.03
C PRO A 241 -9.55 13.73 3.32
N LEU A 242 -10.66 14.45 3.19
CA LEU A 242 -10.63 15.77 2.55
C LEU A 242 -9.62 16.70 3.23
N LEU A 243 -9.54 16.60 4.56
CA LEU A 243 -8.61 17.36 5.40
C LEU A 243 -7.86 16.44 6.36
N GLN A 244 -6.55 16.60 6.44
CA GLN A 244 -5.70 16.01 7.49
C GLN A 244 -5.40 17.08 8.54
N GLY A 245 -6.21 17.12 9.60
CA GLY A 245 -6.20 18.24 10.54
C GLY A 245 -6.70 19.52 9.86
N ARG A 246 -5.81 20.48 9.66
CA ARG A 246 -6.06 21.74 8.93
C ARG A 246 -5.40 21.81 7.55
N ILE A 247 -4.88 20.71 7.07
CA ILE A 247 -4.18 20.62 5.79
C ILE A 247 -5.12 19.96 4.79
N PRO A 248 -5.42 20.59 3.64
CA PRO A 248 -6.19 19.96 2.58
C PRO A 248 -5.39 18.81 1.98
N ALA A 249 -6.01 17.62 1.92
CA ALA A 249 -5.41 16.48 1.24
C ALA A 249 -5.75 16.48 -0.27
N ILE A 250 -6.82 17.20 -0.66
CA ILE A 250 -7.12 17.46 -2.07
C ILE A 250 -6.69 18.89 -2.40
N CYS A 251 -5.72 19.03 -3.31
CA CYS A 251 -5.05 20.30 -3.62
C CYS A 251 -4.99 20.57 -5.12
N THR A 252 -4.48 21.75 -5.49
CA THR A 252 -4.31 22.11 -6.91
C THR A 252 -3.16 21.34 -7.54
N ASP A 253 -2.00 21.30 -6.85
CA ASP A 253 -0.80 20.56 -7.24
C ASP A 253 -0.23 19.89 -6.00
N VAL A 254 0.18 18.62 -6.09
CA VAL A 254 0.87 17.92 -5.00
C VAL A 254 2.30 18.48 -4.83
N THR A 255 2.82 18.37 -3.61
CA THR A 255 4.19 18.79 -3.28
C THR A 255 5.24 18.02 -4.08
N THR A 256 5.01 16.74 -4.31
CA THR A 256 5.89 15.83 -5.07
C THR A 256 5.04 14.73 -5.69
N VAL A 257 5.21 14.46 -6.97
CA VAL A 257 4.50 13.38 -7.65
C VAL A 257 5.20 12.06 -7.34
N THR A 258 4.54 11.20 -6.57
CA THR A 258 5.02 9.84 -6.25
C THR A 258 4.22 8.75 -6.94
N THR A 259 3.01 9.07 -7.40
CA THR A 259 2.19 8.21 -8.26
C THR A 259 1.47 9.09 -9.27
N PRO A 260 1.70 8.89 -10.56
CA PRO A 260 1.11 9.73 -11.60
C PRO A 260 -0.39 9.50 -11.70
N GLY A 261 -1.14 10.57 -11.94
CA GLY A 261 -2.61 10.55 -11.97
C GLY A 261 -3.21 9.69 -13.07
N GLU A 262 -2.42 9.37 -14.10
CA GLU A 262 -2.87 8.43 -15.13
C GLU A 262 -3.04 6.99 -14.61
N SER A 263 -2.43 6.67 -13.46
CA SER A 263 -2.55 5.38 -12.79
C SER A 263 -3.58 5.38 -11.65
N VAL A 264 -4.27 6.51 -11.42
CA VAL A 264 -5.27 6.64 -10.35
C VAL A 264 -6.65 6.81 -10.96
N ASP A 265 -7.56 5.89 -10.68
CA ASP A 265 -8.89 5.87 -11.29
C ASP A 265 -9.94 6.57 -10.44
N ILE A 266 -9.89 6.40 -9.13
CA ILE A 266 -10.91 6.89 -8.20
C ILE A 266 -10.25 7.44 -6.93
N VAL A 267 -10.74 8.58 -6.46
CA VAL A 267 -10.37 9.17 -5.16
C VAL A 267 -11.59 9.16 -4.25
N VAL A 268 -11.45 8.57 -3.07
CA VAL A 268 -12.49 8.47 -2.04
C VAL A 268 -12.14 9.36 -0.87
N THR A 269 -13.01 10.31 -0.56
CA THR A 269 -12.91 11.19 0.60
C THR A 269 -14.12 11.05 1.51
N ASP A 270 -14.09 11.64 2.69
CA ASP A 270 -15.23 11.77 3.59
C ASP A 270 -16.30 12.76 3.10
N TYR A 271 -16.04 13.49 2.00
CA TYR A 271 -16.97 14.43 1.36
C TYR A 271 -17.54 13.97 0.02
N GLY A 272 -17.06 12.85 -0.50
CA GLY A 272 -17.53 12.26 -1.75
C GLY A 272 -16.43 11.52 -2.51
N VAL A 273 -16.80 11.04 -3.67
CA VAL A 273 -15.98 10.20 -4.55
C VAL A 273 -15.77 10.90 -5.88
N ALA A 274 -14.52 11.06 -6.28
CA ALA A 274 -14.14 11.59 -7.59
C ALA A 274 -13.62 10.45 -8.49
N VAL A 275 -14.16 10.37 -9.70
CA VAL A 275 -13.69 9.42 -10.72
C VAL A 275 -12.85 10.18 -11.73
N ASN A 276 -11.68 9.65 -12.05
CA ASN A 276 -10.80 10.23 -13.05
C ASN A 276 -11.53 10.33 -14.39
N PRO A 277 -11.53 11.50 -15.06
CA PRO A 277 -12.20 11.68 -16.36
C PRO A 277 -11.73 10.71 -17.45
N ARG A 278 -10.57 10.09 -17.29
CA ARG A 278 -10.06 9.04 -18.18
C ARG A 278 -10.81 7.70 -18.06
N ARG A 279 -11.67 7.57 -17.02
CA ARG A 279 -12.43 6.35 -16.72
C ARG A 279 -13.96 6.58 -16.77
N PRO A 280 -14.49 6.95 -17.95
CA PRO A 280 -15.94 7.13 -18.13
C PRO A 280 -16.72 5.85 -17.83
N ASP A 281 -16.12 4.68 -18.06
CA ASP A 281 -16.69 3.36 -17.75
C ASP A 281 -17.02 3.21 -16.25
N LEU A 282 -16.11 3.62 -15.36
CA LEU A 282 -16.32 3.57 -13.92
C LEU A 282 -17.30 4.65 -13.46
N LEU A 283 -17.24 5.84 -14.05
CA LEU A 283 -18.17 6.92 -13.72
C LEU A 283 -19.62 6.54 -14.06
N GLU A 284 -19.85 5.94 -15.22
CA GLU A 284 -21.17 5.48 -15.63
C GLU A 284 -21.70 4.36 -14.73
N ALA A 285 -20.84 3.41 -14.35
CA ALA A 285 -21.21 2.33 -13.44
C ALA A 285 -21.65 2.88 -12.06
N LEU A 286 -20.86 3.82 -11.49
CA LEU A 286 -21.18 4.41 -10.18
C LEU A 286 -22.41 5.34 -10.23
N LYS A 287 -22.62 6.07 -11.34
CA LYS A 287 -23.85 6.85 -11.56
C LYS A 287 -25.08 5.95 -11.64
N ALA A 288 -24.98 4.84 -12.34
CA ALA A 288 -26.08 3.89 -12.47
C ALA A 288 -26.42 3.19 -11.15
N ALA A 289 -25.41 2.96 -10.30
CA ALA A 289 -25.59 2.35 -8.98
C ALA A 289 -26.15 3.31 -7.92
N ASP A 290 -25.96 4.62 -8.10
CA ASP A 290 -26.36 5.68 -7.15
C ASP A 290 -25.98 5.35 -5.71
N CYS A 291 -24.74 4.83 -5.51
CA CYS A 291 -24.34 4.23 -4.24
C CYS A 291 -23.39 5.11 -3.40
N VAL A 292 -22.84 6.19 -4.00
CA VAL A 292 -21.91 7.12 -3.36
C VAL A 292 -22.13 8.55 -3.86
N PRO A 293 -21.83 9.59 -3.06
CA PRO A 293 -21.92 10.97 -3.50
C PRO A 293 -20.79 11.29 -4.48
N LEU A 294 -21.08 11.34 -5.78
CA LEU A 294 -20.12 11.67 -6.82
C LEU A 294 -19.87 13.17 -6.88
N LYS A 295 -18.60 13.55 -6.98
CA LYS A 295 -18.10 14.91 -7.17
C LYS A 295 -16.94 14.91 -8.15
N THR A 296 -16.63 16.08 -8.72
CA THR A 296 -15.36 16.23 -9.44
C THR A 296 -14.22 16.44 -8.43
N ILE A 297 -12.99 16.21 -8.86
CA ILE A 297 -11.83 16.40 -7.97
C ILE A 297 -11.65 17.89 -7.65
N GLU A 298 -12.03 18.78 -8.57
CA GLU A 298 -12.04 20.23 -8.38
C GLU A 298 -13.07 20.65 -7.33
N GLU A 299 -14.29 20.08 -7.35
CA GLU A 299 -15.30 20.33 -6.32
C GLU A 299 -14.79 19.91 -4.93
N LEU A 300 -14.09 18.79 -4.83
CA LEU A 300 -13.50 18.36 -3.56
C LEU A 300 -12.40 19.31 -3.08
N ARG A 301 -11.50 19.76 -3.97
CA ARG A 301 -10.50 20.77 -3.65
C ARG A 301 -11.16 22.08 -3.20
N ASP A 302 -12.15 22.57 -3.92
CA ASP A 302 -12.82 23.82 -3.61
C ASP A 302 -13.55 23.77 -2.24
N ILE A 303 -14.14 22.62 -1.89
CA ILE A 303 -14.69 22.39 -0.55
C ILE A 303 -13.57 22.45 0.49
N ALA A 304 -12.44 21.77 0.26
CA ALA A 304 -11.31 21.80 1.19
C ALA A 304 -10.79 23.23 1.41
N TYR A 305 -10.58 23.98 0.34
CA TYR A 305 -10.08 25.36 0.40
C TYR A 305 -11.10 26.33 1.01
N SER A 306 -12.39 26.08 0.85
CA SER A 306 -13.44 26.88 1.52
C SER A 306 -13.42 26.74 3.04
N ILE A 307 -12.92 25.59 3.56
CA ILE A 307 -12.89 25.30 5.00
C ILE A 307 -11.59 25.82 5.64
N VAL A 308 -10.43 25.59 5.00
CA VAL A 308 -9.12 25.83 5.61
C VAL A 308 -8.26 26.87 4.86
N GLY A 309 -8.71 27.34 3.70
CA GLY A 309 -7.93 28.16 2.79
C GLY A 309 -7.00 27.36 1.88
N GLU A 310 -6.46 28.01 0.87
CA GLU A 310 -5.40 27.44 0.03
C GLU A 310 -4.10 27.39 0.85
N PRO A 311 -3.39 26.24 0.88
CA PRO A 311 -2.16 26.11 1.67
C PRO A 311 -1.03 26.95 1.07
N GLU A 312 -0.19 27.52 1.93
CA GLU A 312 1.05 28.13 1.51
C GLU A 312 1.98 27.06 0.93
N LYS A 313 2.55 27.37 -0.25
CA LYS A 313 3.50 26.45 -0.90
C LYS A 313 4.84 26.46 -0.16
N VAL A 314 5.40 25.29 0.05
CA VAL A 314 6.75 25.13 0.64
C VAL A 314 7.78 25.86 -0.21
N GLN A 315 8.67 26.60 0.44
CA GLN A 315 9.78 27.27 -0.23
C GLN A 315 10.95 26.30 -0.35
N PHE A 316 11.18 25.82 -1.56
CA PHE A 316 12.29 24.91 -1.86
C PHE A 316 13.52 25.68 -2.36
N GLY A 317 14.70 25.13 -2.06
CA GLY A 317 15.98 25.50 -2.65
C GLY A 317 16.19 24.84 -4.02
N ASP A 318 17.35 25.10 -4.60
CA ASP A 318 17.72 24.54 -5.92
C ASP A 318 18.34 23.13 -5.82
N ARG A 319 18.76 22.73 -4.61
CA ARG A 319 19.42 21.44 -4.39
C ARG A 319 18.39 20.32 -4.43
N ILE A 320 18.63 19.34 -5.32
CA ILE A 320 17.89 18.07 -5.35
C ILE A 320 18.49 17.15 -4.29
N VAL A 321 17.66 16.61 -3.39
CA VAL A 321 18.05 15.71 -2.31
C VAL A 321 17.56 14.28 -2.54
N GLY A 322 16.62 14.08 -3.45
CA GLY A 322 16.10 12.79 -3.84
C GLY A 322 15.47 12.81 -5.23
N ILE A 323 15.41 11.66 -5.86
CA ILE A 323 14.76 11.45 -7.16
C ILE A 323 13.62 10.44 -6.93
N ILE A 324 12.46 10.73 -7.50
CA ILE A 324 11.31 9.81 -7.52
C ILE A 324 11.32 9.11 -8.87
N GLU A 325 11.56 7.82 -8.86
CA GLU A 325 11.61 7.00 -10.07
C GLU A 325 10.35 6.13 -10.19
N ALA A 326 9.86 6.01 -11.41
CA ALA A 326 8.87 5.00 -11.77
C ALA A 326 9.53 3.61 -11.82
N ARG A 327 8.70 2.55 -11.83
CA ARG A 327 9.16 1.15 -11.87
C ARG A 327 10.00 0.80 -13.11
N ASP A 328 9.91 1.57 -14.18
CA ASP A 328 10.69 1.41 -15.41
C ASP A 328 12.00 2.22 -15.41
N GLY A 329 12.31 2.91 -14.30
CA GLY A 329 13.51 3.74 -14.13
C GLY A 329 13.37 5.15 -14.67
N THR A 330 12.20 5.56 -15.20
CA THR A 330 11.98 6.95 -15.59
C THR A 330 11.80 7.84 -14.36
N VAL A 331 12.37 9.05 -14.42
CA VAL A 331 12.23 10.04 -13.34
C VAL A 331 10.82 10.66 -13.42
N MET A 332 10.03 10.47 -12.38
CA MET A 332 8.70 11.09 -12.24
C MET A 332 8.79 12.50 -11.67
N ASP A 333 9.59 12.69 -10.62
CA ASP A 333 9.74 13.96 -9.94
C ASP A 333 11.03 13.97 -9.10
N VAL A 334 11.27 15.06 -8.36
CA VAL A 334 12.41 15.24 -7.48
C VAL A 334 11.98 15.78 -6.12
N VAL A 335 12.69 15.37 -5.08
CA VAL A 335 12.59 15.98 -3.76
C VAL A 335 13.68 17.03 -3.63
N ARG A 336 13.31 18.25 -3.23
CA ARG A 336 14.22 19.39 -3.08
C ARG A 336 14.47 19.72 -1.63
N GLU A 337 15.64 20.29 -1.37
CA GLU A 337 15.97 20.85 -0.07
C GLU A 337 14.97 21.96 0.30
N VAL A 338 14.42 21.91 1.50
CA VAL A 338 13.58 22.98 2.04
C VAL A 338 14.49 24.15 2.42
N LYS A 339 14.16 25.37 1.97
CA LYS A 339 14.84 26.58 2.47
C LYS A 339 14.59 26.67 3.95
N SER A 340 15.65 26.85 4.73
CA SER A 340 15.57 26.93 6.19
C SER A 340 14.45 27.91 6.58
N PHE A 341 13.51 27.45 7.39
CA PHE A 341 12.58 28.33 8.07
C PHE A 341 13.42 29.29 8.92
N SER A 342 13.43 30.58 8.59
CA SER A 342 13.81 31.55 9.58
C SER A 342 12.70 31.48 10.64
N PHE A 343 12.98 30.81 11.77
CA PHE A 343 12.19 31.08 12.94
C PHE A 343 12.23 32.59 13.11
N ARG A 344 11.07 33.27 13.01
CA ARG A 344 10.99 34.65 13.42
C ARG A 344 11.41 34.65 14.89
N GLU A 345 12.58 35.17 15.17
CA GLU A 345 12.93 35.64 16.50
C GLU A 345 11.99 36.84 16.76
N ASP A 346 10.86 36.59 17.42
CA ASP A 346 10.00 37.62 18.00
C ASP A 346 10.47 37.91 19.43
#